data_9afdd10baf8ea3f5340e583d0bc03157
#
_entry.id   9afdd10baf8ea3f5340e583d0bc03157
#
_cell.length_a   1.000
_cell.length_b   1.000
_cell.length_c   1.000
_cell.angle_alpha   90.00
_cell.angle_beta   90.00
_cell.angle_gamma   90.00
#
_symmetry.space_group_name_H-M   'P 1'
#
loop_
_entity.id
_entity.type
_entity.pdbx_description
1 polymer ?
#
loop_
_entity_poly.entity_id
_entity_poly.type
_entity_poly.pdbx_seq_one_letter_code
_entity_poly.pdbx_strand_id
1 'polypeptide(L)'
;MNPGYRIVDRTSWPGYLRIRLLTSLCLVRFQVSVATLLILLTLFAPPCSGTCQSGGHILYGDIRVDESQVPGLKPITLDIILYTEGRTVVSRQTVSTSGRYRFNNLSSGFYDLGVEVEGREVARVRIDLSSPLIGEARHDLFLEWKSTAPTTAKGTIISAADRYQRNSANAALFERARRAINKKHYDEGSGFIEKIVAGDPRDFPAWTELGNVRLVQKRYSEAETYYLRAIDLHTGFFPALLNLGRSEVAEQKYDVAIAVLIKAVQAHPESADANYLLGESYLLVKKGSQAVGYLNEALRLDPKRMADVHLSLALLYNGAGMKDKAAAEYEQFLKKKPNYSERKKLEKYIAENKRS
;
A
#
# COMPACT_ATOMS: atom_id res chain seq x y z
N MET A 1 -17.22 8.03 6.93
CA MET A 1 -17.07 8.84 5.71
C MET A 1 -15.71 8.50 5.12
N ASN A 2 -15.67 7.96 3.91
CA ASN A 2 -14.44 7.44 3.30
C ASN A 2 -13.58 8.58 2.76
N PRO A 3 -12.35 8.75 3.19
CA PRO A 3 -11.50 9.80 2.67
C PRO A 3 -10.61 9.28 1.53
N GLY A 4 -10.60 9.97 0.43
CA GLY A 4 -9.38 10.13 -0.32
C GLY A 4 -9.31 9.65 -1.77
N TYR A 5 -10.31 8.97 -2.35
CA TYR A 5 -10.20 8.52 -3.75
C TYR A 5 -11.46 8.83 -4.56
N ARG A 6 -11.26 9.27 -5.79
CA ARG A 6 -12.33 9.48 -6.77
C ARG A 6 -11.91 8.86 -8.10
N ILE A 7 -12.78 8.04 -8.67
CA ILE A 7 -12.63 7.61 -10.06
C ILE A 7 -13.22 8.71 -10.93
N VAL A 8 -12.44 9.18 -11.91
CA VAL A 8 -12.93 10.08 -12.96
C VAL A 8 -13.22 9.22 -14.18
N ASP A 9 -14.48 8.97 -14.42
CA ASP A 9 -14.94 8.33 -15.66
C ASP A 9 -14.85 9.36 -16.80
N ARG A 10 -13.89 9.18 -17.68
CA ARG A 10 -13.74 9.98 -18.91
C ARG A 10 -14.14 9.16 -20.13
N THR A 11 -15.36 8.62 -20.14
CA THR A 11 -15.90 7.95 -21.33
C THR A 11 -16.51 8.90 -22.37
N SER A 12 -16.38 10.22 -22.21
CA SER A 12 -16.90 11.19 -23.17
C SER A 12 -15.79 11.80 -24.02
N TRP A 13 -15.39 11.13 -25.10
CA TRP A 13 -14.73 11.76 -26.23
C TRP A 13 -15.70 11.88 -27.40
N PRO A 14 -15.87 13.08 -28.01
CA PRO A 14 -16.71 13.27 -29.17
C PRO A 14 -15.91 12.90 -30.43
N GLY A 15 -16.22 11.80 -31.04
CA GLY A 15 -15.56 11.37 -32.28
C GLY A 15 -16.28 10.24 -32.99
N TYR A 16 -17.62 10.31 -33.08
CA TYR A 16 -18.34 9.40 -33.98
C TYR A 16 -18.28 9.95 -35.42
N LEU A 17 -17.45 9.30 -36.22
CA LEU A 17 -17.52 9.41 -37.69
C LEU A 17 -18.85 8.79 -38.14
N ARG A 18 -19.77 9.62 -38.61
CA ARG A 18 -21.00 9.17 -39.28
C ARG A 18 -20.64 8.54 -40.60
N ILE A 19 -20.67 7.23 -40.70
CA ILE A 19 -20.71 6.52 -41.97
C ILE A 19 -22.16 6.52 -42.43
N ARG A 20 -22.46 7.33 -43.46
CA ARG A 20 -23.72 7.27 -44.21
C ARG A 20 -23.73 5.96 -45.01
N LEU A 21 -24.61 5.05 -44.70
CA LEU A 21 -25.01 3.95 -45.56
C LEU A 21 -25.93 4.49 -46.64
N LEU A 22 -25.43 4.53 -47.86
CA LEU A 22 -26.24 4.67 -49.06
C LEU A 22 -26.88 3.32 -49.36
N THR A 23 -28.19 3.23 -49.13
CA THR A 23 -29.03 2.16 -49.65
C THR A 23 -29.26 2.36 -51.14
N SER A 24 -28.76 1.46 -51.98
CA SER A 24 -29.17 1.36 -53.38
C SER A 24 -29.88 0.06 -53.60
N LEU A 25 -31.15 0.17 -53.99
CA LEU A 25 -32.02 -0.94 -54.37
C LEU A 25 -31.45 -1.70 -55.58
N CYS A 26 -31.48 -3.04 -55.48
CA CYS A 26 -31.69 -3.86 -56.67
C CYS A 26 -32.58 -5.07 -56.29
N LEU A 27 -33.83 -4.96 -56.69
CA LEU A 27 -34.84 -6.03 -56.69
C LEU A 27 -34.52 -7.00 -57.86
N VAL A 28 -34.26 -8.26 -57.53
CA VAL A 28 -34.44 -9.37 -58.48
C VAL A 28 -35.24 -10.47 -57.78
N ARG A 29 -36.45 -10.68 -58.27
CA ARG A 29 -37.38 -11.77 -57.91
C ARG A 29 -36.78 -13.10 -58.38
N PHE A 30 -36.64 -14.08 -57.47
CA PHE A 30 -36.69 -15.48 -57.85
C PHE A 30 -37.59 -16.19 -56.85
N GLN A 31 -38.79 -16.59 -57.30
CA GLN A 31 -39.65 -17.50 -56.60
C GLN A 31 -39.18 -18.94 -56.96
N VAL A 32 -38.73 -19.71 -55.94
CA VAL A 32 -38.64 -21.13 -55.99
C VAL A 32 -39.36 -21.72 -54.75
N SER A 33 -40.24 -22.63 -55.03
CA SER A 33 -41.20 -23.25 -54.10
C SER A 33 -40.50 -23.97 -52.92
N VAL A 34 -40.90 -23.65 -51.68
CA VAL A 34 -40.35 -24.14 -50.42
C VAL A 34 -40.82 -25.56 -50.08
N ALA A 35 -41.56 -26.26 -50.95
CA ALA A 35 -42.22 -27.52 -50.54
C ALA A 35 -41.48 -28.82 -50.90
N THR A 36 -40.36 -28.78 -51.60
CA THR A 36 -39.67 -30.02 -52.06
C THR A 36 -38.24 -30.23 -51.50
N LEU A 37 -37.76 -29.36 -50.58
CA LEU A 37 -36.45 -29.50 -49.98
C LEU A 37 -36.43 -30.01 -48.54
N LEU A 38 -37.58 -30.40 -48.01
CA LEU A 38 -37.76 -30.73 -46.55
C LEU A 38 -37.76 -32.24 -46.25
N ILE A 39 -37.59 -33.15 -47.22
CA ILE A 39 -37.67 -34.61 -46.98
C ILE A 39 -36.36 -35.39 -47.19
N LEU A 40 -35.28 -34.76 -47.58
CA LEU A 40 -33.99 -35.47 -47.85
C LEU A 40 -32.82 -35.08 -46.95
N LEU A 41 -33.04 -34.37 -45.84
CA LEU A 41 -31.98 -33.91 -44.91
C LEU A 41 -32.08 -34.48 -43.48
N THR A 42 -32.86 -35.55 -43.26
CA THR A 42 -33.04 -36.13 -41.92
C THR A 42 -32.30 -37.44 -41.68
N LEU A 43 -31.39 -37.90 -42.54
CA LEU A 43 -30.76 -39.24 -42.39
C LEU A 43 -29.22 -39.25 -42.30
N PHE A 44 -28.52 -38.14 -42.25
CA PHE A 44 -27.08 -38.14 -41.93
C PHE A 44 -26.66 -36.84 -41.24
N ALA A 45 -27.09 -36.63 -39.99
CA ALA A 45 -26.44 -35.68 -39.06
C ALA A 45 -25.68 -36.53 -38.03
N PRO A 46 -24.33 -36.49 -37.99
CA PRO A 46 -23.65 -36.98 -36.82
C PRO A 46 -24.06 -36.13 -35.63
N PRO A 47 -24.15 -36.69 -34.40
CA PRO A 47 -24.37 -35.87 -33.22
C PRO A 47 -23.19 -34.94 -33.06
N CYS A 48 -23.33 -33.69 -33.49
CA CYS A 48 -22.46 -32.62 -33.08
C CYS A 48 -22.73 -32.36 -31.58
N SER A 49 -22.08 -33.17 -30.74
CA SER A 49 -21.75 -32.76 -29.38
C SER A 49 -20.63 -31.71 -29.40
N GLY A 50 -20.81 -30.68 -30.20
CA GLY A 50 -20.06 -29.45 -30.13
C GLY A 50 -20.64 -28.66 -28.97
N THR A 51 -20.07 -28.80 -27.79
CA THR A 51 -20.14 -27.74 -26.80
C THR A 51 -19.72 -26.46 -27.51
N CYS A 52 -20.67 -25.58 -27.80
CA CYS A 52 -20.39 -24.18 -28.05
C CYS A 52 -19.64 -23.70 -26.81
N GLN A 53 -18.33 -23.73 -26.85
CA GLN A 53 -17.53 -22.92 -25.95
C GLN A 53 -17.92 -21.48 -26.28
N SER A 54 -18.83 -20.93 -25.52
CA SER A 54 -19.04 -19.48 -25.46
C SER A 54 -17.64 -18.91 -25.11
N GLY A 55 -16.99 -18.29 -26.08
CA GLY A 55 -15.71 -17.63 -25.85
C GLY A 55 -15.89 -16.70 -24.67
N GLY A 56 -15.15 -16.94 -23.58
CA GLY A 56 -15.27 -16.15 -22.39
C GLY A 56 -14.87 -14.71 -22.69
N HIS A 57 -15.52 -13.75 -22.03
CA HIS A 57 -15.14 -12.33 -22.13
C HIS A 57 -13.75 -12.09 -21.55
N ILE A 58 -13.06 -11.09 -22.08
CA ILE A 58 -11.77 -10.61 -21.59
C ILE A 58 -12.00 -9.19 -21.09
N LEU A 59 -11.65 -8.93 -19.83
CA LEU A 59 -11.61 -7.59 -19.26
C LEU A 59 -10.16 -7.18 -19.06
N TYR A 60 -9.75 -6.04 -19.61
CA TYR A 60 -8.39 -5.53 -19.46
C TYR A 60 -8.37 -4.01 -19.41
N GLY A 61 -7.27 -3.43 -18.93
CA GLY A 61 -7.08 -2.00 -18.89
C GLY A 61 -5.73 -1.57 -18.34
N ASP A 62 -5.44 -0.30 -18.51
CA ASP A 62 -4.28 0.35 -17.91
C ASP A 62 -4.68 1.00 -16.60
N ILE A 63 -3.78 0.99 -15.63
CA ILE A 63 -3.91 1.78 -14.39
C ILE A 63 -2.99 2.97 -14.47
N ARG A 64 -3.51 4.14 -14.10
CA ARG A 64 -2.73 5.37 -13.94
C ARG A 64 -3.13 6.06 -12.65
N VAL A 65 -2.12 6.42 -11.87
CA VAL A 65 -2.31 7.24 -10.67
C VAL A 65 -1.89 8.66 -11.00
N ASP A 66 -2.78 9.64 -10.79
CA ASP A 66 -2.44 11.05 -10.97
C ASP A 66 -1.54 11.51 -9.83
N GLU A 67 -0.33 11.91 -10.19
CA GLU A 67 0.74 12.33 -9.28
C GLU A 67 0.79 13.86 -9.10
N SER A 68 -0.01 14.62 -9.88
CA SER A 68 0.14 16.08 -10.01
C SER A 68 -0.24 16.85 -8.74
N GLN A 69 -1.03 16.25 -7.86
CA GLN A 69 -1.65 16.99 -6.75
C GLN A 69 -0.99 16.78 -5.39
N VAL A 70 -0.14 15.76 -5.22
CA VAL A 70 0.43 15.45 -3.90
C VAL A 70 1.83 14.84 -4.01
N PRO A 71 2.87 15.51 -3.51
CA PRO A 71 4.15 14.89 -3.21
C PRO A 71 3.98 14.03 -1.94
N GLY A 72 3.83 12.74 -2.08
CA GLY A 72 3.67 11.79 -0.97
C GLY A 72 3.78 10.35 -1.41
N LEU A 73 3.78 9.43 -0.45
CA LEU A 73 3.78 8.00 -0.70
C LEU A 73 2.63 7.62 -1.63
N LYS A 74 2.99 7.15 -2.79
CA LYS A 74 2.07 6.40 -3.65
C LYS A 74 2.34 4.91 -3.47
N PRO A 75 1.33 4.07 -3.47
CA PRO A 75 1.55 2.65 -3.52
C PRO A 75 2.31 2.32 -4.79
N ILE A 76 3.32 1.47 -4.69
CA ILE A 76 4.09 1.01 -5.86
C ILE A 76 3.32 -0.10 -6.56
N THR A 77 2.51 -0.82 -5.80
CA THR A 77 1.66 -1.89 -6.29
C THR A 77 0.23 -1.70 -5.80
N LEU A 78 -0.72 -2.12 -6.62
CA LEU A 78 -2.15 -2.10 -6.38
C LEU A 78 -2.69 -3.50 -6.62
N ASP A 79 -3.61 -3.95 -5.80
CA ASP A 79 -4.36 -5.18 -6.06
C ASP A 79 -5.64 -4.84 -6.81
N ILE A 80 -5.79 -5.41 -8.00
CA ILE A 80 -6.99 -5.32 -8.80
C ILE A 80 -7.78 -6.60 -8.58
N ILE A 81 -8.98 -6.47 -8.05
CA ILE A 81 -9.81 -7.59 -7.67
C ILE A 81 -11.12 -7.55 -8.45
N LEU A 82 -11.42 -8.62 -9.13
CA LEU A 82 -12.69 -8.79 -9.82
C LEU A 82 -13.66 -9.57 -8.93
N TYR A 83 -14.83 -9.01 -8.71
CA TYR A 83 -15.91 -9.62 -7.93
C TYR A 83 -17.13 -9.90 -8.82
N THR A 84 -17.87 -10.95 -8.50
CA THR A 84 -19.23 -11.11 -9.00
C THR A 84 -20.18 -10.10 -8.35
N GLU A 85 -21.39 -9.94 -8.86
CA GLU A 85 -22.43 -9.10 -8.26
C GLU A 85 -22.75 -9.49 -6.80
N GLY A 86 -22.55 -10.76 -6.41
CA GLY A 86 -22.67 -11.27 -5.04
C GLY A 86 -21.42 -11.03 -4.17
N ARG A 87 -20.47 -10.21 -4.59
CA ARG A 87 -19.19 -9.89 -3.90
C ARG A 87 -18.26 -11.09 -3.70
N THR A 88 -18.41 -12.17 -4.47
CA THR A 88 -17.46 -13.27 -4.48
C THR A 88 -16.25 -12.89 -5.34
N VAL A 89 -15.04 -13.12 -4.84
CA VAL A 89 -13.81 -12.86 -5.60
C VAL A 89 -13.70 -13.86 -6.75
N VAL A 90 -13.64 -13.35 -7.97
CA VAL A 90 -13.39 -14.12 -9.20
C VAL A 90 -11.92 -14.28 -9.43
N SER A 91 -11.18 -13.17 -9.33
CA SER A 91 -9.73 -13.15 -9.55
C SER A 91 -9.09 -11.92 -8.89
N ARG A 92 -7.77 -12.02 -8.58
CA ARG A 92 -6.96 -10.92 -8.05
C ARG A 92 -5.66 -10.84 -8.82
N GLN A 93 -5.21 -9.62 -9.14
CA GLN A 93 -3.93 -9.35 -9.77
C GLN A 93 -3.24 -8.18 -9.08
N THR A 94 -1.98 -8.33 -8.74
CA THR A 94 -1.14 -7.24 -8.25
C THR A 94 -0.43 -6.58 -9.41
N VAL A 95 -0.61 -5.28 -9.59
CA VAL A 95 -0.04 -4.49 -10.68
C VAL A 95 0.68 -3.25 -10.14
N SER A 96 1.60 -2.69 -10.92
CA SER A 96 2.23 -1.40 -10.58
C SER A 96 1.28 -0.23 -10.84
N THR A 97 1.58 0.94 -10.28
CA THR A 97 0.76 2.18 -10.41
C THR A 97 0.63 2.71 -11.84
N SER A 98 1.43 2.22 -12.76
CA SER A 98 1.33 2.45 -14.21
C SER A 98 1.26 1.12 -14.97
N GLY A 99 0.71 0.09 -14.33
CA GLY A 99 0.65 -1.27 -14.83
C GLY A 99 -0.59 -1.53 -15.66
N ARG A 100 -0.69 -2.77 -16.08
CA ARG A 100 -1.77 -3.29 -16.89
C ARG A 100 -2.40 -4.50 -16.21
N TYR A 101 -3.73 -4.63 -16.26
CA TYR A 101 -4.44 -5.79 -15.75
C TYR A 101 -5.21 -6.49 -16.87
N ARG A 102 -5.43 -7.81 -16.73
CA ARG A 102 -6.20 -8.61 -17.69
C ARG A 102 -6.83 -9.83 -17.02
N PHE A 103 -8.15 -9.94 -17.12
CA PHE A 103 -8.91 -11.09 -16.68
C PHE A 103 -9.49 -11.79 -17.91
N ASN A 104 -9.28 -13.10 -18.03
CA ASN A 104 -9.69 -13.91 -19.18
C ASN A 104 -10.82 -14.87 -18.76
N ASN A 105 -11.53 -15.39 -19.76
CA ASN A 105 -12.55 -16.43 -19.60
C ASN A 105 -13.69 -16.04 -18.64
N LEU A 106 -14.12 -14.79 -18.69
CA LEU A 106 -15.22 -14.30 -17.86
C LEU A 106 -16.56 -14.68 -18.51
N SER A 107 -17.51 -15.12 -17.69
CA SER A 107 -18.90 -15.35 -18.14
C SER A 107 -19.60 -14.02 -18.42
N SER A 108 -20.62 -14.03 -19.26
CA SER A 108 -21.48 -12.85 -19.46
C SER A 108 -22.15 -12.46 -18.14
N GLY A 109 -22.16 -11.17 -17.80
CA GLY A 109 -22.77 -10.68 -16.57
C GLY A 109 -22.19 -9.37 -16.08
N PHE A 110 -22.59 -8.97 -14.87
CA PHE A 110 -22.07 -7.80 -14.18
C PHE A 110 -20.98 -8.20 -13.21
N TYR A 111 -19.95 -7.38 -13.17
CA TYR A 111 -18.81 -7.54 -12.29
C TYR A 111 -18.50 -6.22 -11.57
N ASP A 112 -17.97 -6.31 -10.37
CA ASP A 112 -17.38 -5.17 -9.68
C ASP A 112 -15.86 -5.29 -9.71
N LEU A 113 -15.19 -4.30 -10.27
CA LEU A 113 -13.74 -4.19 -10.32
C LEU A 113 -13.29 -3.33 -9.14
N GLY A 114 -12.70 -3.94 -8.12
CA GLY A 114 -12.16 -3.27 -6.95
C GLY A 114 -10.66 -3.01 -7.09
N VAL A 115 -10.22 -1.90 -6.55
CA VAL A 115 -8.79 -1.57 -6.39
C VAL A 115 -8.47 -1.52 -4.90
N GLU A 116 -7.52 -2.33 -4.47
CA GLU A 116 -7.02 -2.32 -3.10
C GLU A 116 -5.58 -1.83 -3.03
N VAL A 117 -5.29 -1.08 -1.99
CA VAL A 117 -3.96 -0.64 -1.60
C VAL A 117 -3.71 -1.12 -0.18
N GLU A 118 -2.68 -1.92 0.00
CA GLU A 118 -2.31 -2.46 1.32
C GLU A 118 -3.50 -3.11 2.07
N GLY A 119 -4.32 -3.88 1.32
CA GLY A 119 -5.49 -4.58 1.87
C GLY A 119 -6.72 -3.70 2.14
N ARG A 120 -6.69 -2.42 1.77
CA ARG A 120 -7.84 -1.51 1.87
C ARG A 120 -8.39 -1.20 0.48
N GLU A 121 -9.68 -1.40 0.29
CA GLU A 121 -10.35 -1.00 -0.94
C GLU A 121 -10.41 0.52 -1.04
N VAL A 122 -9.85 1.04 -2.15
CA VAL A 122 -9.74 2.48 -2.42
C VAL A 122 -10.67 2.93 -3.54
N ALA A 123 -11.06 2.01 -4.40
CA ALA A 123 -11.97 2.29 -5.51
C ALA A 123 -12.74 1.04 -5.91
N ARG A 124 -13.95 1.23 -6.45
CA ARG A 124 -14.77 0.16 -7.03
C ARG A 124 -15.55 0.70 -8.21
N VAL A 125 -15.56 -0.05 -9.32
CA VAL A 125 -16.29 0.27 -10.54
C VAL A 125 -17.10 -0.93 -10.97
N ARG A 126 -18.34 -0.71 -11.37
CA ARG A 126 -19.17 -1.75 -11.97
C ARG A 126 -18.85 -1.88 -13.46
N ILE A 127 -18.66 -3.11 -13.91
CA ILE A 127 -18.36 -3.48 -15.29
C ILE A 127 -19.53 -4.32 -15.83
N ASP A 128 -20.03 -3.94 -16.98
CA ASP A 128 -21.09 -4.67 -17.68
C ASP A 128 -20.48 -5.51 -18.83
N LEU A 129 -20.49 -6.82 -18.68
CA LEU A 129 -20.10 -7.80 -19.69
C LEU A 129 -21.32 -8.65 -20.12
N SER A 130 -22.54 -8.12 -19.98
CA SER A 130 -23.76 -8.85 -20.31
C SER A 130 -24.00 -8.99 -21.82
N SER A 131 -23.36 -8.15 -22.64
CA SER A 131 -23.52 -8.17 -24.09
C SER A 131 -22.70 -9.32 -24.72
N PRO A 132 -23.30 -10.29 -25.38
CA PRO A 132 -22.58 -11.39 -26.03
C PRO A 132 -21.73 -10.96 -27.23
N LEU A 133 -21.88 -9.72 -27.71
CA LEU A 133 -21.15 -9.16 -28.83
C LEU A 133 -19.78 -8.55 -28.44
N ILE A 134 -19.51 -8.41 -27.14
CA ILE A 134 -18.28 -7.82 -26.61
C ILE A 134 -17.36 -8.97 -26.14
N GLY A 135 -16.49 -9.46 -27.03
CA GLY A 135 -15.49 -10.46 -26.66
C GLY A 135 -14.38 -9.90 -25.76
N GLU A 136 -14.00 -8.63 -25.97
CA GLU A 136 -12.98 -7.93 -25.17
C GLU A 136 -13.53 -6.59 -24.70
N ALA A 137 -13.48 -6.33 -23.40
CA ALA A 137 -13.85 -5.06 -22.77
C ALA A 137 -12.60 -4.37 -22.21
N ARG A 138 -12.36 -3.14 -22.62
CA ARG A 138 -11.28 -2.31 -22.08
C ARG A 138 -11.86 -1.31 -21.09
N HIS A 139 -11.29 -1.27 -19.89
CA HIS A 139 -11.63 -0.29 -18.87
C HIS A 139 -10.36 0.22 -18.20
N ASP A 140 -9.98 1.46 -18.50
CA ASP A 140 -8.80 2.09 -17.91
C ASP A 140 -9.16 2.74 -16.57
N LEU A 141 -8.33 2.55 -15.55
CA LEU A 141 -8.53 3.08 -14.20
C LEU A 141 -7.64 4.29 -13.97
N PHE A 142 -8.26 5.41 -13.63
CA PHE A 142 -7.58 6.64 -13.24
C PHE A 142 -7.83 6.90 -11.75
N LEU A 143 -6.78 6.82 -10.95
CA LEU A 143 -6.84 7.08 -9.52
C LEU A 143 -6.25 8.45 -9.23
N GLU A 144 -7.05 9.36 -8.70
CA GLU A 144 -6.55 10.59 -8.10
C GLU A 144 -6.06 10.28 -6.69
N TRP A 145 -4.75 10.40 -6.46
CA TRP A 145 -4.19 10.27 -5.12
C TRP A 145 -4.41 11.57 -4.35
N LYS A 146 -5.31 11.56 -3.38
CA LYS A 146 -5.49 12.67 -2.46
C LYS A 146 -4.80 12.34 -1.14
N SER A 147 -3.75 13.07 -0.81
CA SER A 147 -3.21 13.00 0.56
C SER A 147 -4.28 13.42 1.54
N THR A 148 -4.60 12.53 2.46
CA THR A 148 -5.42 12.85 3.63
C THR A 148 -4.60 13.49 4.75
N ALA A 149 -3.35 13.91 4.46
CA ALA A 149 -2.57 14.65 5.42
C ALA A 149 -3.32 15.95 5.75
N PRO A 150 -3.78 16.15 6.97
CA PRO A 150 -4.30 17.45 7.37
C PRO A 150 -3.18 18.45 7.16
N THR A 151 -3.48 19.58 6.54
CA THR A 151 -2.57 20.72 6.40
C THR A 151 -2.18 21.15 7.82
N THR A 152 -1.09 20.60 8.34
CA THR A 152 -0.64 20.89 9.69
C THR A 152 0.00 22.27 9.72
N ALA A 153 -0.71 23.20 10.33
CA ALA A 153 -0.05 24.32 10.96
C ALA A 153 1.11 23.79 11.82
N LYS A 154 2.26 24.48 11.77
CA LYS A 154 3.44 24.21 12.59
C LYS A 154 3.06 24.15 14.08
N GLY A 155 2.88 22.97 14.62
CA GLY A 155 2.60 22.69 16.01
C GLY A 155 2.37 21.20 16.13
N THR A 156 3.05 20.52 17.03
CA THR A 156 2.82 19.12 17.34
C THR A 156 1.39 18.97 17.82
N ILE A 157 0.45 18.74 16.90
CA ILE A 157 -0.94 18.46 17.28
C ILE A 157 -0.95 17.03 17.79
N ILE A 158 -0.84 16.89 19.11
CA ILE A 158 -1.17 15.65 19.80
C ILE A 158 -2.68 15.50 19.63
N SER A 159 -3.13 14.46 18.93
CA SER A 159 -4.56 14.16 18.79
C SER A 159 -5.21 14.15 20.18
N ALA A 160 -6.39 14.75 20.30
CA ALA A 160 -7.13 14.71 21.57
C ALA A 160 -7.49 13.27 21.98
N ALA A 161 -7.58 12.35 21.00
CA ALA A 161 -7.78 10.93 21.24
C ALA A 161 -6.59 10.27 21.95
N ASP A 162 -5.38 10.83 21.80
CA ASP A 162 -4.16 10.30 22.43
C ASP A 162 -3.92 10.84 23.85
N ARG A 163 -4.81 11.70 24.35
CA ARG A 163 -4.74 12.21 25.72
C ARG A 163 -5.48 11.29 26.67
N TYR A 164 -4.74 10.55 27.45
CA TYR A 164 -5.31 9.80 28.56
C TYR A 164 -5.46 10.70 29.80
N GLN A 165 -6.68 10.80 30.35
CA GLN A 165 -6.96 11.60 31.54
C GLN A 165 -6.66 10.77 32.79
N ARG A 166 -5.54 11.07 33.43
CA ARG A 166 -5.16 10.49 34.72
C ARG A 166 -5.76 11.32 35.86
N ASN A 167 -6.10 10.63 36.96
CA ASN A 167 -6.31 11.33 38.22
C ASN A 167 -5.00 12.00 38.70
N SER A 168 -5.11 12.98 39.63
CA SER A 168 -3.94 13.74 40.08
C SER A 168 -2.81 12.89 40.66
N ALA A 169 -3.14 11.82 41.39
CA ALA A 169 -2.17 10.92 41.96
C ALA A 169 -1.39 10.15 40.85
N ASN A 170 -2.09 9.57 39.87
CA ASN A 170 -1.45 8.87 38.75
C ASN A 170 -0.68 9.83 37.85
N ALA A 171 -1.17 11.05 37.65
CA ALA A 171 -0.44 12.08 36.92
C ALA A 171 0.89 12.42 37.59
N ALA A 172 0.91 12.59 38.92
CA ALA A 172 2.13 12.84 39.68
C ALA A 172 3.09 11.63 39.61
N LEU A 173 2.60 10.41 39.69
CA LEU A 173 3.41 9.19 39.53
C LEU A 173 4.02 9.12 38.14
N PHE A 174 3.25 9.42 37.10
CA PHE A 174 3.71 9.40 35.71
C PHE A 174 4.85 10.40 35.47
N GLU A 175 4.73 11.62 36.00
CA GLU A 175 5.81 12.61 35.92
C GLU A 175 7.06 12.22 36.72
N ARG A 176 6.90 11.52 37.84
CA ARG A 176 8.04 10.95 38.59
C ARG A 176 8.72 9.84 37.79
N ALA A 177 7.93 8.96 37.18
CA ALA A 177 8.44 7.90 36.32
C ALA A 177 9.24 8.47 35.17
N ARG A 178 8.70 9.46 34.42
CA ARG A 178 9.40 10.11 33.31
C ARG A 178 10.73 10.74 33.74
N ARG A 179 10.76 11.38 34.91
CA ARG A 179 12.00 11.97 35.47
C ARG A 179 13.04 10.88 35.78
N ALA A 180 12.63 9.77 36.37
CA ALA A 180 13.52 8.65 36.66
C ALA A 180 14.06 8.00 35.38
N ILE A 181 13.19 7.73 34.39
CA ILE A 181 13.56 7.17 33.09
C ILE A 181 14.55 8.09 32.35
N ASN A 182 14.31 9.40 32.33
CA ASN A 182 15.22 10.38 31.71
C ASN A 182 16.62 10.39 32.37
N LYS A 183 16.68 10.11 33.67
CA LYS A 183 17.93 9.92 34.41
C LYS A 183 18.53 8.51 34.27
N LYS A 184 17.92 7.66 33.47
CA LYS A 184 18.27 6.23 33.25
C LYS A 184 18.07 5.35 34.50
N HIS A 185 17.29 5.79 35.48
CA HIS A 185 16.87 5.00 36.61
C HIS A 185 15.66 4.14 36.23
N TYR A 186 15.89 3.15 35.39
CA TYR A 186 14.82 2.42 34.70
C TYR A 186 13.93 1.61 35.67
N ASP A 187 14.51 0.99 36.68
CA ASP A 187 13.76 0.18 37.66
C ASP A 187 12.87 1.04 38.55
N GLU A 188 13.39 2.18 39.01
CA GLU A 188 12.58 3.17 39.74
C GLU A 188 11.44 3.71 38.87
N GLY A 189 11.75 4.06 37.61
CA GLY A 189 10.76 4.53 36.65
C GLY A 189 9.66 3.50 36.40
N SER A 190 10.03 2.25 36.13
CA SER A 190 9.07 1.15 35.96
C SER A 190 8.18 0.97 37.18
N GLY A 191 8.76 0.98 38.40
CA GLY A 191 7.99 0.81 39.62
C GLY A 191 6.90 1.90 39.84
N PHE A 192 7.13 3.12 39.38
CA PHE A 192 6.08 4.15 39.37
C PHE A 192 5.00 3.84 38.32
N ILE A 193 5.37 3.41 37.11
CA ILE A 193 4.40 3.07 36.07
C ILE A 193 3.57 1.84 36.45
N GLU A 194 4.21 0.81 37.04
CA GLU A 194 3.53 -0.40 37.51
C GLU A 194 2.43 -0.07 38.56
N LYS A 195 2.67 0.90 39.45
CA LYS A 195 1.64 1.38 40.39
C LYS A 195 0.47 2.04 39.65
N ILE A 196 0.75 2.76 38.54
CA ILE A 196 -0.31 3.40 37.75
C ILE A 196 -1.18 2.32 37.11
N VAL A 197 -0.57 1.36 36.39
CA VAL A 197 -1.35 0.35 35.65
C VAL A 197 -2.03 -0.67 36.59
N ALA A 198 -1.53 -0.85 37.82
CA ALA A 198 -2.21 -1.62 38.83
C ALA A 198 -3.50 -0.95 39.32
N GLY A 199 -3.48 0.36 39.49
CA GLY A 199 -4.67 1.15 39.87
C GLY A 199 -5.59 1.52 38.72
N ASP A 200 -5.04 1.66 37.51
CA ASP A 200 -5.77 1.98 36.29
C ASP A 200 -5.24 1.17 35.09
N PRO A 201 -5.74 -0.04 34.90
CA PRO A 201 -5.30 -0.92 33.81
C PRO A 201 -5.63 -0.41 32.40
N ARG A 202 -6.41 0.68 32.26
CA ARG A 202 -6.78 1.27 30.98
C ARG A 202 -5.80 2.35 30.51
N ASP A 203 -4.81 2.71 31.31
CA ASP A 203 -3.82 3.73 30.99
C ASP A 203 -2.86 3.21 29.90
N PHE A 204 -3.31 3.25 28.63
CA PHE A 204 -2.51 2.76 27.50
C PHE A 204 -1.18 3.53 27.30
N PRO A 205 -1.03 4.84 27.58
CA PRO A 205 0.28 5.47 27.58
C PRO A 205 1.21 4.94 28.66
N ALA A 206 0.70 4.57 29.84
CA ALA A 206 1.53 3.96 30.89
C ALA A 206 2.04 2.59 30.44
N TRP A 207 1.22 1.74 29.85
CA TRP A 207 1.66 0.48 29.24
C TRP A 207 2.75 0.71 28.18
N THR A 208 2.60 1.73 27.35
CA THR A 208 3.60 2.09 26.35
C THR A 208 4.93 2.48 26.98
N GLU A 209 4.92 3.23 28.09
CA GLU A 209 6.16 3.60 28.78
C GLU A 209 6.86 2.39 29.44
N LEU A 210 6.12 1.42 29.96
CA LEU A 210 6.73 0.14 30.37
C LEU A 210 7.43 -0.55 29.20
N GLY A 211 6.76 -0.62 28.05
CA GLY A 211 7.36 -1.14 26.82
C GLY A 211 8.63 -0.38 26.43
N ASN A 212 8.60 0.96 26.49
CA ASN A 212 9.76 1.81 26.17
C ASN A 212 10.96 1.49 27.10
N VAL A 213 10.73 1.32 28.39
CA VAL A 213 11.79 0.93 29.33
C VAL A 213 12.38 -0.43 28.97
N ARG A 214 11.54 -1.43 28.68
CA ARG A 214 12.01 -2.78 28.28
C ARG A 214 12.75 -2.73 26.94
N LEU A 215 12.28 -1.94 25.97
CA LEU A 215 12.95 -1.74 24.70
C LEU A 215 14.38 -1.18 24.87
N VAL A 216 14.55 -0.14 25.69
CA VAL A 216 15.89 0.43 26.00
C VAL A 216 16.79 -0.58 26.70
N GLN A 217 16.24 -1.44 27.54
CA GLN A 217 16.93 -2.54 28.20
C GLN A 217 17.18 -3.75 27.26
N LYS A 218 16.76 -3.68 26.00
CA LYS A 218 16.81 -4.76 24.98
C LYS A 218 16.02 -6.03 25.39
N ARG A 219 15.03 -5.87 26.26
CA ARG A 219 14.11 -6.94 26.68
C ARG A 219 12.90 -6.92 25.75
N TYR A 220 13.13 -7.30 24.50
CA TYR A 220 12.18 -7.08 23.39
C TYR A 220 10.84 -7.81 23.59
N SER A 221 10.85 -9.07 23.99
CA SER A 221 9.61 -9.86 24.20
C SER A 221 8.73 -9.28 25.31
N GLU A 222 9.34 -8.68 26.35
CA GLU A 222 8.56 -7.98 27.38
C GLU A 222 8.02 -6.64 26.87
N ALA A 223 8.83 -5.93 26.10
CA ALA A 223 8.38 -4.69 25.44
C ALA A 223 7.19 -4.97 24.52
N GLU A 224 7.25 -6.03 23.70
CA GLU A 224 6.15 -6.50 22.86
C GLU A 224 4.86 -6.70 23.67
N THR A 225 4.94 -7.41 24.78
CA THR A 225 3.78 -7.66 25.66
C THR A 225 3.12 -6.36 26.11
N TYR A 226 3.90 -5.38 26.54
CA TYR A 226 3.38 -4.09 27.00
C TYR A 226 2.82 -3.23 25.87
N TYR A 227 3.46 -3.21 24.70
CA TYR A 227 2.94 -2.49 23.55
C TYR A 227 1.65 -3.10 23.02
N LEU A 228 1.56 -4.44 22.94
CA LEU A 228 0.32 -5.10 22.56
C LEU A 228 -0.82 -4.75 23.52
N ARG A 229 -0.54 -4.71 24.84
CA ARG A 229 -1.54 -4.28 25.81
C ARG A 229 -2.01 -2.84 25.59
N ALA A 230 -1.11 -1.93 25.25
CA ALA A 230 -1.47 -0.56 24.92
C ALA A 230 -2.31 -0.47 23.64
N ILE A 231 -1.97 -1.26 22.61
CA ILE A 231 -2.67 -1.32 21.33
C ILE A 231 -4.07 -1.96 21.48
N ASP A 232 -4.22 -2.96 22.32
CA ASP A 232 -5.53 -3.56 22.64
C ASP A 232 -6.49 -2.53 23.26
N LEU A 233 -5.96 -1.64 24.08
CA LEU A 233 -6.74 -0.56 24.72
C LEU A 233 -6.99 0.61 23.75
N HIS A 234 -6.08 0.86 22.82
CA HIS A 234 -6.16 1.93 21.84
C HIS A 234 -5.46 1.53 20.53
N THR A 235 -6.21 0.96 19.60
CA THR A 235 -5.70 0.30 18.38
C THR A 235 -4.87 1.19 17.46
N GLY A 236 -5.11 2.51 17.47
CA GLY A 236 -4.38 3.50 16.66
C GLY A 236 -3.31 4.26 17.43
N PHE A 237 -2.92 3.82 18.63
CA PHE A 237 -1.93 4.56 19.41
C PHE A 237 -0.55 4.51 18.80
N PHE A 238 -0.23 5.54 18.06
CA PHE A 238 0.98 5.63 17.24
C PHE A 238 2.28 5.34 18.00
N PRO A 239 2.54 5.88 19.23
CA PRO A 239 3.78 5.59 19.94
C PRO A 239 3.98 4.09 20.23
N ALA A 240 2.90 3.37 20.60
CA ALA A 240 2.98 1.93 20.83
C ALA A 240 3.22 1.17 19.53
N LEU A 241 2.50 1.51 18.45
CA LEU A 241 2.68 0.90 17.13
C LEU A 241 4.10 1.08 16.59
N LEU A 242 4.64 2.30 16.66
CA LEU A 242 5.99 2.59 16.18
C LEU A 242 7.05 1.82 16.96
N ASN A 243 6.96 1.83 18.29
CA ASN A 243 7.97 1.21 19.14
C ASN A 243 7.85 -0.33 19.16
N LEU A 244 6.64 -0.88 18.98
CA LEU A 244 6.46 -2.31 18.72
C LEU A 244 7.17 -2.68 17.39
N GLY A 245 6.93 -1.93 16.32
CA GLY A 245 7.63 -2.15 15.06
C GLY A 245 9.15 -2.10 15.19
N ARG A 246 9.70 -1.17 16.00
CA ARG A 246 11.14 -1.14 16.33
C ARG A 246 11.60 -2.40 17.06
N SER A 247 10.82 -2.87 18.01
CA SER A 247 11.12 -4.09 18.78
C SER A 247 11.20 -5.31 17.86
N GLU A 248 10.22 -5.44 16.97
CA GLU A 248 10.16 -6.54 15.99
C GLU A 248 11.33 -6.49 14.99
N VAL A 249 11.70 -5.30 14.51
CA VAL A 249 12.89 -5.13 13.66
C VAL A 249 14.16 -5.54 14.40
N ALA A 250 14.30 -5.16 15.68
CA ALA A 250 15.46 -5.52 16.50
C ALA A 250 15.56 -7.05 16.75
N GLU A 251 14.44 -7.75 16.81
CA GLU A 251 14.35 -9.22 16.88
C GLU A 251 14.39 -9.90 15.50
N GLN A 252 14.57 -9.14 14.42
CA GLN A 252 14.59 -9.65 13.04
C GLN A 252 13.27 -10.30 12.57
N LYS A 253 12.17 -10.01 13.26
CA LYS A 253 10.80 -10.46 12.92
C LYS A 253 10.18 -9.53 11.87
N TYR A 254 10.82 -9.41 10.71
CA TYR A 254 10.51 -8.35 9.73
C TYR A 254 9.10 -8.40 9.18
N ASP A 255 8.50 -9.58 8.96
CA ASP A 255 7.12 -9.68 8.47
C ASP A 255 6.11 -9.19 9.52
N VAL A 256 6.35 -9.45 10.80
CA VAL A 256 5.55 -8.92 11.91
C VAL A 256 5.73 -7.41 12.00
N ALA A 257 6.98 -6.93 11.94
CA ALA A 257 7.30 -5.51 11.92
C ALA A 257 6.55 -4.76 10.80
N ILE A 258 6.54 -5.31 9.58
CA ILE A 258 5.82 -4.74 8.44
C ILE A 258 4.32 -4.58 8.77
N ALA A 259 3.68 -5.63 9.29
CA ALA A 259 2.24 -5.59 9.60
C ALA A 259 1.90 -4.50 10.65
N VAL A 260 2.76 -4.31 11.64
CA VAL A 260 2.57 -3.29 12.68
C VAL A 260 2.92 -1.88 12.16
N LEU A 261 4.03 -1.75 11.42
CA LEU A 261 4.48 -0.46 10.89
C LEU A 261 3.55 0.10 9.82
N ILE A 262 2.86 -0.74 9.04
CA ILE A 262 1.77 -0.30 8.16
C ILE A 262 0.70 0.44 8.98
N LYS A 263 0.28 -0.10 10.12
CA LYS A 263 -0.69 0.56 11.01
C LYS A 263 -0.12 1.87 11.58
N ALA A 264 1.18 1.90 11.91
CA ALA A 264 1.85 3.11 12.38
C ALA A 264 1.86 4.21 11.31
N VAL A 265 2.21 3.88 10.06
CA VAL A 265 2.18 4.82 8.92
C VAL A 265 0.75 5.26 8.61
N GLN A 266 -0.25 4.37 8.71
CA GLN A 266 -1.66 4.73 8.52
C GLN A 266 -2.16 5.70 9.60
N ALA A 267 -1.71 5.55 10.85
CA ALA A 267 -2.05 6.44 11.95
C ALA A 267 -1.37 7.81 11.79
N HIS A 268 -0.08 7.84 11.38
CA HIS A 268 0.73 9.03 11.21
C HIS A 268 1.60 8.95 9.94
N PRO A 269 1.02 9.25 8.77
CA PRO A 269 1.73 9.18 7.48
C PRO A 269 2.93 10.13 7.40
N GLU A 270 2.89 11.23 8.16
CA GLU A 270 3.94 12.25 8.26
C GLU A 270 5.13 11.85 9.15
N SER A 271 5.13 10.65 9.71
CA SER A 271 6.25 10.17 10.52
C SER A 271 7.40 9.65 9.65
N ALA A 272 8.50 10.39 9.58
CA ALA A 272 9.71 9.95 8.90
C ALA A 272 10.27 8.65 9.49
N ASP A 273 10.21 8.49 10.83
CA ASP A 273 10.68 7.29 11.51
C ASP A 273 9.85 6.04 11.17
N ALA A 274 8.52 6.16 11.09
CA ALA A 274 7.66 5.04 10.73
C ALA A 274 7.88 4.61 9.28
N ASN A 275 7.97 5.58 8.37
CA ASN A 275 8.26 5.33 6.96
C ASN A 275 9.65 4.69 6.78
N TYR A 276 10.66 5.17 7.49
CA TYR A 276 12.00 4.61 7.46
C TYR A 276 12.02 3.15 7.92
N LEU A 277 11.45 2.85 9.11
CA LEU A 277 11.41 1.49 9.64
C LEU A 277 10.64 0.53 8.74
N LEU A 278 9.53 0.98 8.16
CA LEU A 278 8.76 0.18 7.22
C LEU A 278 9.54 -0.08 5.93
N GLY A 279 10.20 0.93 5.39
CA GLY A 279 11.06 0.80 4.22
C GLY A 279 12.25 -0.14 4.45
N GLU A 280 12.91 -0.03 5.61
CA GLU A 280 13.97 -0.96 6.02
C GLU A 280 13.47 -2.40 6.16
N SER A 281 12.32 -2.58 6.79
CA SER A 281 11.72 -3.92 6.95
C SER A 281 11.43 -4.55 5.59
N TYR A 282 10.89 -3.80 4.63
CA TYR A 282 10.68 -4.28 3.27
C TYR A 282 12.00 -4.59 2.53
N LEU A 283 13.04 -3.79 2.74
CA LEU A 283 14.37 -4.08 2.20
C LEU A 283 14.90 -5.43 2.69
N LEU A 284 14.80 -5.69 4.00
CA LEU A 284 15.32 -6.89 4.64
C LEU A 284 14.56 -8.17 4.22
N VAL A 285 13.26 -8.07 3.90
CA VAL A 285 12.50 -9.18 3.27
C VAL A 285 12.59 -9.19 1.73
N LYS A 286 13.54 -8.43 1.15
CA LYS A 286 13.81 -8.36 -0.30
C LYS A 286 12.64 -7.85 -1.15
N LYS A 287 11.73 -7.11 -0.58
CA LYS A 287 10.62 -6.45 -1.29
C LYS A 287 11.03 -5.03 -1.72
N GLY A 288 12.04 -4.95 -2.60
CA GLY A 288 12.73 -3.70 -2.95
C GLY A 288 11.84 -2.60 -3.50
N SER A 289 10.84 -2.94 -4.32
CA SER A 289 9.90 -1.95 -4.88
C SER A 289 9.11 -1.22 -3.79
N GLN A 290 8.66 -1.95 -2.77
CA GLN A 290 7.94 -1.36 -1.62
C GLN A 290 8.90 -0.55 -0.75
N ALA A 291 10.11 -1.08 -0.50
CA ALA A 291 11.13 -0.39 0.29
C ALA A 291 11.46 1.01 -0.25
N VAL A 292 11.68 1.14 -1.58
CA VAL A 292 12.03 2.41 -2.23
C VAL A 292 10.98 3.50 -1.95
N GLY A 293 9.68 3.19 -2.00
CA GLY A 293 8.62 4.16 -1.76
C GLY A 293 8.68 4.75 -0.35
N TYR A 294 8.71 3.88 0.66
CA TYR A 294 8.74 4.32 2.06
C TYR A 294 10.05 5.01 2.44
N LEU A 295 11.19 4.54 1.91
CA LEU A 295 12.47 5.19 2.13
C LEU A 295 12.52 6.60 1.54
N ASN A 296 12.03 6.80 0.33
CA ASN A 296 11.95 8.13 -0.28
C ASN A 296 11.01 9.06 0.50
N GLU A 297 9.90 8.54 1.01
CA GLU A 297 9.00 9.34 1.84
C GLU A 297 9.67 9.75 3.16
N ALA A 298 10.40 8.87 3.81
CA ALA A 298 11.18 9.22 5.00
C ALA A 298 12.17 10.36 4.72
N LEU A 299 12.87 10.33 3.57
CA LEU A 299 13.75 11.43 3.13
C LEU A 299 12.99 12.73 2.86
N ARG A 300 11.82 12.66 2.25
CA ARG A 300 11.00 13.84 1.98
C ARG A 300 10.54 14.52 3.26
N LEU A 301 10.15 13.71 4.27
CA LEU A 301 9.63 14.19 5.55
C LEU A 301 10.71 14.78 6.43
N ASP A 302 11.88 14.15 6.50
CA ASP A 302 13.02 14.64 7.30
C ASP A 302 14.37 14.42 6.60
N PRO A 303 14.70 15.24 5.60
CA PRO A 303 15.93 15.06 4.83
C PRO A 303 17.20 15.23 5.64
N LYS A 304 17.14 15.88 6.81
CA LYS A 304 18.32 16.13 7.65
C LYS A 304 18.67 14.92 8.52
N ARG A 305 17.67 14.31 9.19
CA ARG A 305 17.88 13.16 10.09
C ARG A 305 18.03 11.84 9.35
N MET A 306 17.41 11.70 8.19
CA MET A 306 17.33 10.43 7.44
C MET A 306 18.56 10.17 6.55
N ALA A 307 19.76 10.44 7.06
CA ALA A 307 20.99 10.18 6.30
C ALA A 307 21.16 8.69 5.94
N ASP A 308 20.80 7.79 6.85
CA ASP A 308 20.96 6.34 6.67
C ASP A 308 20.03 5.76 5.58
N VAL A 309 18.94 6.46 5.25
CA VAL A 309 18.08 6.11 4.12
C VAL A 309 18.83 6.09 2.80
N HIS A 310 19.75 7.04 2.58
CA HIS A 310 20.59 7.04 1.38
C HIS A 310 21.44 5.78 1.27
N LEU A 311 21.93 5.24 2.41
CA LEU A 311 22.65 3.97 2.43
C LEU A 311 21.72 2.80 2.04
N SER A 312 20.53 2.75 2.59
CA SER A 312 19.53 1.73 2.27
C SER A 312 19.09 1.77 0.81
N LEU A 313 18.86 2.97 0.25
CA LEU A 313 18.54 3.15 -1.18
C LEU A 313 19.72 2.74 -2.07
N ALA A 314 20.95 3.08 -1.70
CA ALA A 314 22.14 2.67 -2.45
C ALA A 314 22.26 1.15 -2.51
N LEU A 315 22.03 0.45 -1.41
CA LEU A 315 22.03 -1.00 -1.36
C LEU A 315 20.96 -1.59 -2.28
N LEU A 316 19.75 -1.02 -2.28
CA LEU A 316 18.67 -1.42 -3.18
C LEU A 316 19.01 -1.25 -4.65
N TYR A 317 19.49 -0.06 -5.03
CA TYR A 317 19.86 0.23 -6.41
C TYR A 317 21.04 -0.62 -6.88
N ASN A 318 22.02 -0.86 -6.00
CA ASN A 318 23.14 -1.76 -6.31
C ASN A 318 22.65 -3.20 -6.53
N GLY A 319 21.79 -3.70 -5.67
CA GLY A 319 21.19 -5.04 -5.81
C GLY A 319 20.33 -5.19 -7.08
N ALA A 320 19.73 -4.10 -7.57
CA ALA A 320 18.99 -4.04 -8.82
C ALA A 320 19.87 -3.79 -10.07
N GLY A 321 21.22 -3.72 -9.91
CA GLY A 321 22.14 -3.45 -11.00
C GLY A 321 22.19 -1.97 -11.45
N MET A 322 21.46 -1.08 -10.79
CA MET A 322 21.43 0.37 -11.09
C MET A 322 22.59 1.09 -10.42
N LYS A 323 23.80 0.76 -10.84
CA LYS A 323 25.05 1.17 -10.18
C LYS A 323 25.27 2.69 -10.14
N ASP A 324 24.86 3.39 -11.17
CA ASP A 324 24.89 4.86 -11.25
C ASP A 324 24.00 5.52 -10.18
N LYS A 325 22.79 5.01 -9.99
CA LYS A 325 21.89 5.47 -8.92
C LYS A 325 22.44 5.14 -7.52
N ALA A 326 22.99 3.93 -7.35
CA ALA A 326 23.62 3.55 -6.10
C ALA A 326 24.80 4.47 -5.76
N ALA A 327 25.64 4.83 -6.75
CA ALA A 327 26.75 5.76 -6.56
C ALA A 327 26.25 7.15 -6.15
N ALA A 328 25.16 7.64 -6.75
CA ALA A 328 24.58 8.93 -6.37
C ALA A 328 24.07 8.93 -4.91
N GLU A 329 23.42 7.84 -4.49
CA GLU A 329 22.93 7.72 -3.11
C GLU A 329 24.07 7.59 -2.10
N TYR A 330 25.13 6.84 -2.39
CA TYR A 330 26.33 6.78 -1.55
C TYR A 330 27.00 8.16 -1.42
N GLU A 331 27.01 8.95 -2.48
CA GLU A 331 27.54 10.34 -2.41
C GLU A 331 26.70 11.21 -1.46
N GLN A 332 25.36 11.14 -1.53
CA GLN A 332 24.47 11.86 -0.60
C GLN A 332 24.66 11.40 0.85
N PHE A 333 24.81 10.10 1.05
CA PHE A 333 25.13 9.55 2.37
C PHE A 333 26.43 10.12 2.93
N LEU A 334 27.52 10.09 2.16
CA LEU A 334 28.82 10.57 2.60
C LEU A 334 28.87 12.08 2.84
N LYS A 335 28.06 12.88 2.13
CA LYS A 335 27.88 14.31 2.42
C LYS A 335 27.27 14.53 3.81
N LYS A 336 26.34 13.68 4.24
CA LYS A 336 25.66 13.77 5.54
C LYS A 336 26.43 13.09 6.67
N LYS A 337 27.22 12.07 6.37
CA LYS A 337 28.01 11.27 7.32
C LYS A 337 29.50 11.30 6.93
N PRO A 338 30.19 12.44 7.05
CA PRO A 338 31.58 12.60 6.58
C PRO A 338 32.58 11.68 7.29
N ASN A 339 32.30 11.29 8.54
CA ASN A 339 33.16 10.44 9.36
C ASN A 339 32.74 8.95 9.33
N TYR A 340 32.07 8.50 8.25
CA TYR A 340 31.70 7.09 8.11
C TYR A 340 32.96 6.21 8.01
N SER A 341 33.01 5.13 8.78
CA SER A 341 34.18 4.26 8.91
C SER A 341 34.62 3.63 7.58
N GLU A 342 33.70 3.23 6.72
CA GLU A 342 33.96 2.62 5.40
C GLU A 342 33.95 3.66 4.25
N ARG A 343 34.16 4.93 4.56
CA ARG A 343 34.11 6.03 3.58
C ARG A 343 34.94 5.75 2.32
N LYS A 344 36.19 5.30 2.47
CA LYS A 344 37.09 5.00 1.35
C LYS A 344 36.54 3.95 0.39
N LYS A 345 35.80 2.94 0.93
CA LYS A 345 35.17 1.88 0.13
C LYS A 345 34.04 2.45 -0.71
N LEU A 346 33.22 3.33 -0.11
CA LEU A 346 32.13 3.98 -0.83
C LEU A 346 32.62 4.98 -1.87
N GLU A 347 33.67 5.76 -1.57
CA GLU A 347 34.31 6.66 -2.53
C GLU A 347 34.87 5.92 -3.74
N LYS A 348 35.50 4.75 -3.53
CA LYS A 348 35.97 3.91 -4.62
C LYS A 348 34.80 3.44 -5.49
N TYR A 349 33.73 2.94 -4.85
CA TYR A 349 32.52 2.53 -5.58
C TYR A 349 31.92 3.66 -6.42
N ILE A 350 31.83 4.88 -5.84
CA ILE A 350 31.32 6.06 -6.53
C ILE A 350 32.19 6.38 -7.75
N ALA A 351 33.52 6.39 -7.61
CA ALA A 351 34.44 6.66 -8.71
C ALA A 351 34.32 5.67 -9.88
N GLU A 352 34.07 4.38 -9.57
CA GLU A 352 33.94 3.31 -10.56
C GLU A 352 32.56 3.29 -11.28
N ASN A 353 31.48 3.82 -10.67
CA ASN A 353 30.13 3.59 -11.14
C ASN A 353 29.32 4.87 -11.40
N LYS A 354 29.83 6.04 -11.04
CA LYS A 354 29.16 7.32 -11.34
C LYS A 354 29.34 7.64 -12.82
N ARG A 355 28.24 7.71 -13.55
CA ARG A 355 28.26 8.26 -14.91
C ARG A 355 28.46 9.78 -14.84
N SER A 356 29.37 10.30 -15.64
CA SER A 356 29.63 11.73 -15.84
C SER A 356 28.45 12.43 -16.49
#